data_d138bf1b7eea19b79d23b3d6d10fff2b
#
_entry.id   d138bf1b7eea19b79d23b3d6d10fff2b
#
_cell.length_a   1.000
_cell.length_b   1.000
_cell.length_c   1.000
_cell.angle_alpha   90.00
_cell.angle_beta   90.00
_cell.angle_gamma   90.00
#
_symmetry.space_group_name_H-M   'P 1'
#
loop_
_entity.id
_entity.type
_entity.pdbx_description
1 polymer ?
#
loop_
_entity_poly.entity_id
_entity_poly.type
_entity_poly.pdbx_seq_one_letter_code
_entity_poly.pdbx_strand_id
1 'polypeptide(L)'
;LYTEDKLKTKSSFRTLPLIPPVRILLEEQRARQQRYRKLFKKSYCTDYLDYVCTDEMGKLFRPNYITDHFKLLLKQHGLRHIRFHDLRHSCASLLLSQGIPMKQIQEWLGHSTFATTADIYSHLDFNSKLESADAITAAFAEEKPAEEQEEDDFGMSLSM
;
A
#
# COMPACT_ATOMS: atom_id res chain seq x y z
N LEU A 1 -18.55 -24.08 9.30
CA LEU A 1 -17.59 -22.98 9.14
C LEU A 1 -16.85 -22.85 10.46
N TYR A 2 -15.55 -23.09 10.47
CA TYR A 2 -14.71 -22.84 11.63
C TYR A 2 -14.30 -21.37 11.61
N THR A 3 -14.67 -20.64 12.65
CA THR A 3 -14.16 -19.30 12.91
C THR A 3 -12.97 -19.47 13.85
N GLU A 4 -11.75 -19.23 13.37
CA GLU A 4 -10.56 -19.16 14.22
C GLU A 4 -10.26 -17.69 14.50
N ASP A 5 -10.33 -17.29 15.76
CA ASP A 5 -9.91 -15.95 16.22
C ASP A 5 -8.38 -15.82 16.34
N LYS A 6 -7.63 -16.82 15.88
CA LYS A 6 -6.17 -16.84 15.95
C LYS A 6 -5.55 -16.39 14.64
N LEU A 7 -4.81 -15.30 14.70
CA LEU A 7 -3.99 -14.86 13.59
C LEU A 7 -2.79 -15.79 13.39
N LYS A 8 -2.46 -16.10 12.13
CA LYS A 8 -1.39 -17.02 11.75
C LYS A 8 -0.01 -16.59 12.25
N THR A 9 0.25 -15.29 12.37
CA THR A 9 1.54 -14.72 12.82
C THR A 9 1.32 -13.48 13.68
N LYS A 10 2.28 -13.16 14.55
CA LYS A 10 2.27 -11.93 15.37
C LYS A 10 2.23 -10.66 14.49
N SER A 11 2.90 -10.64 13.35
CA SER A 11 2.90 -9.53 12.40
C SER A 11 1.54 -9.30 11.72
N SER A 12 0.63 -10.28 11.77
CA SER A 12 -0.75 -10.12 11.29
C SER A 12 -1.60 -9.27 12.23
N PHE A 13 -1.21 -9.16 13.50
CA PHE A 13 -1.89 -8.31 14.48
C PHE A 13 -1.34 -6.89 14.36
N ARG A 14 -2.12 -6.00 13.77
CA ARG A 14 -1.75 -4.59 13.58
C ARG A 14 -2.96 -3.68 13.61
N THR A 15 -2.75 -2.47 14.07
CA THR A 15 -3.73 -1.39 14.01
C THR A 15 -3.42 -0.52 12.80
N LEU A 16 -4.41 -0.30 11.94
CA LEU A 16 -4.31 0.60 10.80
C LEU A 16 -5.24 1.79 11.01
N PRO A 17 -4.85 3.01 10.60
CA PRO A 17 -5.74 4.15 10.61
C PRO A 17 -6.92 3.90 9.66
N LEU A 18 -8.12 4.19 10.13
CA LEU A 18 -9.33 4.09 9.32
C LEU A 18 -9.44 5.31 8.41
N ILE A 19 -9.10 5.12 7.14
CA ILE A 19 -9.17 6.20 6.14
C ILE A 19 -10.62 6.56 5.80
N PRO A 20 -10.94 7.85 5.51
CA PRO A 20 -12.29 8.32 5.31
C PRO A 20 -13.12 7.53 4.30
N PRO A 21 -12.61 7.16 3.10
CA PRO A 21 -13.39 6.37 2.14
C PRO A 21 -13.81 4.99 2.69
N VAL A 22 -12.91 4.32 3.42
CA VAL A 22 -13.20 3.01 4.02
C VAL A 22 -14.22 3.15 5.16
N ARG A 23 -14.13 4.22 5.94
CA ARG A 23 -15.11 4.51 7.00
C ARG A 23 -16.52 4.64 6.43
N ILE A 24 -16.69 5.40 5.37
CA ILE A 24 -18.00 5.59 4.71
C ILE A 24 -18.56 4.24 4.26
N LEU A 25 -17.78 3.41 3.58
CA LEU A 25 -18.21 2.08 3.13
C LEU A 25 -18.62 1.16 4.28
N LEU A 26 -17.90 1.22 5.40
CA LEU A 26 -18.23 0.42 6.59
C LEU A 26 -19.51 0.91 7.28
N GLU A 27 -19.72 2.22 7.35
CA GLU A 27 -20.96 2.81 7.88
C GLU A 27 -22.18 2.45 7.01
N GLU A 28 -22.04 2.50 5.69
CA GLU A 28 -23.07 2.07 4.74
C GLU A 28 -23.39 0.57 4.88
N GLN A 29 -22.35 -0.26 4.99
CA GLN A 29 -22.52 -1.70 5.21
C GLN A 29 -23.25 -1.98 6.52
N ARG A 30 -22.89 -1.31 7.60
CA ARG A 30 -23.56 -1.42 8.90
C ARG A 30 -25.04 -1.01 8.80
N ALA A 31 -25.33 0.11 8.14
CA ALA A 31 -26.70 0.57 7.93
C ALA A 31 -27.51 -0.44 7.09
N ARG A 32 -26.89 -1.07 6.07
CA ARG A 32 -27.50 -2.12 5.26
C ARG A 32 -27.84 -3.37 6.09
N GLN A 33 -26.90 -3.85 6.91
CA GLN A 33 -27.14 -4.98 7.83
C GLN A 33 -28.27 -4.69 8.81
N GLN A 34 -28.32 -3.48 9.37
CA GLN A 34 -29.41 -3.06 10.25
C GLN A 34 -30.79 -3.04 9.57
N ARG A 35 -30.85 -2.61 8.29
CA ARG A 35 -32.09 -2.66 7.50
C ARG A 35 -32.54 -4.10 7.29
N TYR A 36 -31.65 -5.01 6.90
CA TYR A 36 -31.99 -6.43 6.72
C TYR A 36 -32.43 -7.07 8.02
N ARG A 37 -31.78 -6.78 9.15
CA ARG A 37 -32.17 -7.26 10.46
C ARG A 37 -33.60 -6.82 10.84
N LYS A 38 -33.97 -5.58 10.54
CA LYS A 38 -35.36 -5.08 10.78
C LYS A 38 -36.35 -5.75 9.85
N LEU A 39 -35.97 -6.00 8.59
CA LEU A 39 -36.84 -6.62 7.57
C LEU A 39 -37.09 -8.09 7.91
N PHE A 40 -36.05 -8.87 8.15
CA PHE A 40 -36.16 -10.32 8.34
C PHE A 40 -36.47 -10.74 9.79
N LYS A 41 -36.35 -9.82 10.75
CA LYS A 41 -36.74 -10.04 12.17
C LYS A 41 -36.16 -11.36 12.73
N LYS A 42 -37.07 -12.29 13.09
CA LYS A 42 -36.72 -13.60 13.68
C LYS A 42 -35.93 -14.53 12.73
N SER A 43 -36.06 -14.32 11.42
CA SER A 43 -35.34 -15.12 10.43
C SER A 43 -33.88 -14.64 10.20
N TYR A 44 -33.53 -13.46 10.71
CA TYR A 44 -32.16 -12.94 10.60
C TYR A 44 -31.23 -13.66 11.58
N CYS A 45 -30.08 -14.13 11.08
CA CYS A 45 -29.06 -14.78 11.90
C CYS A 45 -28.35 -13.73 12.78
N THR A 46 -28.35 -13.97 14.09
CA THR A 46 -27.76 -13.06 15.08
C THR A 46 -26.39 -13.51 15.59
N ASP A 47 -25.88 -14.64 15.10
CA ASP A 47 -24.62 -15.22 15.58
C ASP A 47 -23.37 -14.44 15.13
N TYR A 48 -23.54 -13.60 14.08
CA TYR A 48 -22.44 -12.91 13.41
C TYR A 48 -22.64 -11.38 13.35
N LEU A 49 -23.25 -10.79 14.38
CA LEU A 49 -23.57 -9.35 14.40
C LEU A 49 -22.36 -8.43 14.35
N ASP A 50 -21.21 -8.92 14.81
CA ASP A 50 -19.94 -8.17 14.84
C ASP A 50 -19.10 -8.35 13.54
N TYR A 51 -19.63 -9.13 12.59
CA TYR A 51 -18.93 -9.38 11.33
C TYR A 51 -19.40 -8.42 10.24
N VAL A 52 -18.41 -7.91 9.48
CA VAL A 52 -18.66 -7.00 8.35
C VAL A 52 -19.19 -7.75 7.12
N CYS A 53 -18.62 -8.93 6.84
CA CYS A 53 -18.91 -9.70 5.62
C CYS A 53 -19.98 -10.75 5.87
N THR A 54 -21.24 -10.33 5.88
CA THR A 54 -22.40 -11.22 5.99
C THR A 54 -23.36 -11.02 4.80
N ASP A 55 -24.14 -12.07 4.52
CA ASP A 55 -25.23 -12.00 3.54
C ASP A 55 -26.44 -11.21 4.08
N GLU A 56 -27.49 -11.12 3.27
CA GLU A 56 -28.73 -10.41 3.62
C GLU A 56 -29.46 -11.01 4.82
N MET A 57 -29.25 -12.30 5.10
CA MET A 57 -29.81 -13.01 6.24
C MET A 57 -28.90 -13.00 7.48
N GLY A 58 -27.78 -12.27 7.45
CA GLY A 58 -26.82 -12.19 8.54
C GLY A 58 -25.88 -13.39 8.67
N LYS A 59 -25.82 -14.29 7.69
CA LYS A 59 -24.91 -15.45 7.70
C LYS A 59 -23.57 -15.09 7.08
N LEU A 60 -22.49 -15.73 7.53
CA LEU A 60 -21.18 -15.55 6.93
C LEU A 60 -21.14 -16.03 5.48
N PHE A 61 -20.47 -15.29 4.62
CA PHE A 61 -20.14 -15.77 3.27
C PHE A 61 -19.29 -17.03 3.32
N ARG A 62 -19.42 -17.87 2.31
CA ARG A 62 -18.49 -19.01 2.12
C ARG A 62 -17.07 -18.49 1.88
N PRO A 63 -16.02 -19.20 2.31
CA PRO A 63 -14.64 -18.71 2.19
C PRO A 63 -14.25 -18.25 0.79
N ASN A 64 -14.70 -18.94 -0.26
CA ASN A 64 -14.35 -18.62 -1.65
C ASN A 64 -15.29 -17.58 -2.29
N TYR A 65 -16.37 -17.19 -1.62
CA TYR A 65 -17.37 -16.28 -2.20
C TYR A 65 -16.75 -14.97 -2.69
N ILE A 66 -15.93 -14.33 -1.85
CA ILE A 66 -15.32 -13.04 -2.18
C ILE A 66 -14.37 -13.17 -3.37
N THR A 67 -13.56 -14.21 -3.41
CA THR A 67 -12.60 -14.44 -4.51
C THR A 67 -13.30 -14.76 -5.83
N ASP A 68 -14.36 -15.53 -5.79
CA ASP A 68 -15.12 -15.89 -7.00
C ASP A 68 -15.96 -14.71 -7.50
N HIS A 69 -16.57 -13.96 -6.59
CA HIS A 69 -17.30 -12.74 -6.95
C HIS A 69 -16.38 -11.66 -7.52
N PHE A 70 -15.18 -11.52 -6.99
CA PHE A 70 -14.15 -10.61 -7.53
C PHE A 70 -13.80 -10.96 -8.98
N LYS A 71 -13.57 -12.23 -9.30
CA LYS A 71 -13.33 -12.69 -10.68
C LYS A 71 -14.50 -12.33 -11.61
N LEU A 72 -15.73 -12.55 -11.11
CA LEU A 72 -16.94 -12.22 -11.87
C LEU A 72 -17.04 -10.73 -12.17
N LEU A 73 -16.77 -9.86 -11.18
CA LEU A 73 -16.77 -8.41 -11.35
C LEU A 73 -15.73 -7.97 -12.39
N LEU A 74 -14.50 -8.48 -12.32
CA LEU A 74 -13.46 -8.16 -13.30
C LEU A 74 -13.93 -8.51 -14.73
N LYS A 75 -14.53 -9.70 -14.90
CA LYS A 75 -15.05 -10.14 -16.19
C LYS A 75 -16.21 -9.25 -16.68
N GLN A 76 -17.16 -8.90 -15.80
CA GLN A 76 -18.31 -8.06 -16.14
C GLN A 76 -17.92 -6.66 -16.59
N HIS A 77 -16.84 -6.11 -16.03
CA HIS A 77 -16.35 -4.78 -16.36
C HIS A 77 -15.20 -4.77 -17.40
N GLY A 78 -14.91 -5.91 -18.02
CA GLY A 78 -13.86 -6.01 -19.04
C GLY A 78 -12.45 -5.71 -18.49
N LEU A 79 -12.25 -5.87 -17.18
CA LEU A 79 -10.97 -5.58 -16.53
C LEU A 79 -10.03 -6.79 -16.66
N ARG A 80 -8.72 -6.50 -16.64
CA ARG A 80 -7.67 -7.53 -16.65
C ARG A 80 -7.88 -8.49 -15.49
N HIS A 81 -7.79 -9.79 -15.76
CA HIS A 81 -7.85 -10.81 -14.72
C HIS A 81 -6.63 -10.73 -13.80
N ILE A 82 -6.89 -10.50 -12.52
CA ILE A 82 -5.93 -10.59 -11.41
C ILE A 82 -6.56 -11.41 -10.28
N ARG A 83 -5.74 -12.03 -9.44
CA ARG A 83 -6.25 -12.73 -8.25
C ARG A 83 -6.63 -11.70 -7.17
N PHE A 84 -7.57 -12.03 -6.31
CA PHE A 84 -7.94 -11.15 -5.19
C PHE A 84 -6.73 -10.78 -4.30
N HIS A 85 -5.80 -11.72 -4.10
CA HIS A 85 -4.58 -11.47 -3.33
C HIS A 85 -3.63 -10.47 -4.02
N ASP A 86 -3.67 -10.35 -5.34
CA ASP A 86 -2.82 -9.42 -6.09
C ASP A 86 -3.16 -7.95 -5.81
N LEU A 87 -4.37 -7.67 -5.26
CA LEU A 87 -4.71 -6.33 -4.74
C LEU A 87 -3.76 -5.88 -3.62
N ARG A 88 -3.24 -6.83 -2.84
CA ARG A 88 -2.22 -6.56 -1.83
C ARG A 88 -0.91 -6.10 -2.45
N HIS A 89 -0.49 -6.72 -3.56
CA HIS A 89 0.67 -6.29 -4.34
C HIS A 89 0.44 -4.93 -4.99
N SER A 90 -0.76 -4.69 -5.53
CA SER A 90 -1.13 -3.39 -6.09
C SER A 90 -1.09 -2.28 -5.05
N CYS A 91 -1.53 -2.56 -3.81
CA CYS A 91 -1.42 -1.61 -2.70
C CYS A 91 0.05 -1.29 -2.37
N ALA A 92 0.93 -2.31 -2.33
CA ALA A 92 2.36 -2.10 -2.11
C ALA A 92 2.98 -1.22 -3.20
N SER A 93 2.69 -1.53 -4.47
CA SER A 93 3.20 -0.77 -5.62
C SER A 93 2.70 0.68 -5.62
N LEU A 94 1.43 0.90 -5.24
CA LEU A 94 0.86 2.25 -5.12
C LEU A 94 1.56 3.06 -4.03
N LEU A 95 1.75 2.48 -2.83
CA LEU A 95 2.43 3.16 -1.74
C LEU A 95 3.88 3.50 -2.11
N LEU A 96 4.54 2.59 -2.82
CA LEU A 96 5.88 2.82 -3.31
C LEU A 96 5.96 3.97 -4.31
N SER A 97 5.05 4.01 -5.29
CA SER A 97 5.01 5.09 -6.28
C SER A 97 4.73 6.47 -5.65
N GLN A 98 4.20 6.49 -4.43
CA GLN A 98 4.03 7.70 -3.61
C GLN A 98 5.25 8.01 -2.72
N GLY A 99 6.38 7.32 -2.92
CA GLY A 99 7.60 7.53 -2.15
C GLY A 99 7.56 7.02 -0.70
N ILE A 100 6.58 6.18 -0.34
CA ILE A 100 6.49 5.63 1.01
C ILE A 100 7.62 4.62 1.24
N PRO A 101 8.41 4.76 2.33
CA PRO A 101 9.51 3.86 2.63
C PRO A 101 9.07 2.39 2.76
N MET A 102 9.88 1.47 2.25
CA MET A 102 9.61 0.01 2.26
C MET A 102 9.25 -0.52 3.63
N LYS A 103 9.89 -0.03 4.66
CA LYS A 103 9.64 -0.44 6.04
C LYS A 103 8.20 -0.13 6.48
N GLN A 104 7.71 1.05 6.13
CA GLN A 104 6.33 1.44 6.41
C GLN A 104 5.33 0.61 5.60
N ILE A 105 5.64 0.30 4.33
CA ILE A 105 4.83 -0.57 3.48
C ILE A 105 4.76 -1.99 4.08
N GLN A 106 5.88 -2.52 4.55
CA GLN A 106 5.94 -3.82 5.24
C GLN A 106 5.01 -3.85 6.47
N GLU A 107 5.09 -2.83 7.31
CA GLU A 107 4.27 -2.69 8.52
C GLU A 107 2.78 -2.54 8.18
N TRP A 108 2.46 -1.68 7.20
CA TRP A 108 1.10 -1.48 6.72
C TRP A 108 0.47 -2.78 6.23
N LEU A 109 1.20 -3.53 5.42
CA LEU A 109 0.72 -4.80 4.87
C LEU A 109 0.81 -5.95 5.88
N GLY A 110 1.63 -5.85 6.93
CA GLY A 110 1.87 -6.93 7.90
C GLY A 110 2.63 -8.10 7.27
N HIS A 111 3.62 -7.82 6.42
CA HIS A 111 4.51 -8.86 5.91
C HIS A 111 5.47 -9.32 7.00
N SER A 112 5.54 -10.62 7.24
CA SER A 112 6.42 -11.21 8.26
C SER A 112 7.90 -11.08 7.93
N THR A 113 8.23 -10.99 6.63
CA THR A 113 9.61 -10.84 6.15
C THR A 113 9.71 -9.65 5.19
N PHE A 114 10.87 -9.00 5.21
CA PHE A 114 11.19 -7.92 4.27
C PHE A 114 11.29 -8.44 2.84
N ALA A 115 11.77 -9.66 2.64
CA ALA A 115 11.90 -10.29 1.33
C ALA A 115 10.58 -10.27 0.54
N THR A 116 9.45 -10.57 1.19
CA THR A 116 8.12 -10.51 0.55
C THR A 116 7.77 -9.12 0.03
N THR A 117 8.28 -8.07 0.65
CA THR A 117 8.10 -6.70 0.18
C THR A 117 9.14 -6.38 -0.90
N ALA A 118 10.38 -6.82 -0.75
CA ALA A 118 11.48 -6.59 -1.68
C ALA A 118 11.25 -7.24 -3.06
N ASP A 119 10.61 -8.42 -3.12
CA ASP A 119 10.27 -9.08 -4.39
C ASP A 119 9.35 -8.22 -5.28
N ILE A 120 8.49 -7.40 -4.67
CA ILE A 120 7.63 -6.44 -5.40
C ILE A 120 8.46 -5.33 -6.04
N TYR A 121 9.63 -5.02 -5.45
CA TYR A 121 10.51 -3.94 -5.88
C TYR A 121 11.45 -4.30 -7.02
N SER A 122 11.80 -5.58 -7.18
CA SER A 122 12.77 -6.01 -8.19
C SER A 122 12.40 -5.56 -9.61
N HIS A 123 11.12 -5.31 -9.86
CA HIS A 123 10.59 -4.85 -11.13
C HIS A 123 10.47 -3.32 -11.27
N LEU A 124 10.59 -2.55 -10.17
CA LEU A 124 10.43 -1.09 -10.16
C LEU A 124 11.76 -0.34 -9.99
N ASP A 125 12.85 -1.06 -9.81
CA ASP A 125 14.13 -0.58 -9.24
C ASP A 125 15.02 0.25 -10.21
N PHE A 126 14.73 0.28 -11.51
CA PHE A 126 15.63 0.96 -12.45
C PHE A 126 15.55 2.49 -12.35
N ASN A 127 14.35 3.06 -12.18
CA ASN A 127 14.18 4.51 -12.04
C ASN A 127 14.77 5.03 -10.71
N SER A 128 14.61 4.28 -9.63
CA SER A 128 15.21 4.61 -8.33
C SER A 128 16.74 4.59 -8.37
N LYS A 129 17.33 3.74 -9.21
CA LYS A 129 18.79 3.72 -9.43
C LYS A 129 19.26 4.94 -10.21
N LEU A 130 18.50 5.42 -11.18
CA LEU A 130 18.80 6.66 -11.88
C LEU A 130 18.73 7.87 -10.95
N GLU A 131 17.67 8.00 -10.16
CA GLU A 131 17.54 9.07 -9.16
C GLU A 131 18.68 9.05 -8.13
N SER A 132 19.09 7.85 -7.70
CA SER A 132 20.25 7.69 -6.81
C SER A 132 21.57 8.08 -7.47
N ALA A 133 21.76 7.75 -8.75
CA ALA A 133 22.92 8.15 -9.51
C ALA A 133 22.99 9.66 -9.71
N ASP A 134 21.84 10.30 -9.97
CA ASP A 134 21.73 11.75 -10.11
C ASP A 134 22.04 12.46 -8.78
N ALA A 135 21.53 11.95 -7.65
CA ALA A 135 21.80 12.48 -6.32
C ALA A 135 23.30 12.35 -5.93
N ILE A 136 23.92 11.21 -6.25
CA ILE A 136 25.36 11.02 -6.04
C ILE A 136 26.16 11.99 -6.92
N THR A 137 25.78 12.14 -8.18
CA THR A 137 26.44 13.05 -9.13
C THR A 137 26.35 14.51 -8.64
N ALA A 138 25.19 14.93 -8.14
CA ALA A 138 25.00 16.26 -7.58
C ALA A 138 25.89 16.49 -6.34
N ALA A 139 25.96 15.51 -5.44
CA ALA A 139 26.81 15.61 -4.25
C ALA A 139 28.30 15.76 -4.59
N PHE A 140 28.80 15.10 -5.63
CA PHE A 140 30.18 15.26 -6.10
C PHE A 140 30.41 16.54 -6.92
N ALA A 141 29.37 17.15 -7.48
CA ALA A 141 29.50 18.41 -8.20
C ALA A 141 29.68 19.62 -7.26
N GLU A 142 29.25 19.52 -6.01
CA GLU A 142 29.41 20.59 -5.00
C GLU A 142 30.82 20.65 -4.38
N GLU A 143 31.70 19.66 -4.63
CA GLU A 143 33.07 19.61 -4.10
C GLU A 143 34.16 20.16 -5.06
N LYS A 144 33.85 21.05 -6.00
CA LYS A 144 34.93 21.74 -6.73
C LYS A 144 35.61 22.77 -5.82
N PRO A 145 36.93 22.61 -5.55
CA PRO A 145 37.67 23.66 -4.83
C PRO A 145 37.66 24.96 -5.66
N ALA A 146 37.56 26.06 -4.97
CA ALA A 146 37.76 27.40 -5.56
C ALA A 146 39.16 27.45 -6.20
N GLU A 147 39.22 27.67 -7.49
CA GLU A 147 40.44 28.00 -8.20
C GLU A 147 40.98 29.30 -7.59
N GLU A 148 42.16 29.21 -6.98
CA GLU A 148 42.94 30.36 -6.55
C GLU A 148 43.23 31.24 -7.77
N GLN A 149 42.69 32.45 -7.78
CA GLN A 149 43.08 33.49 -8.73
C GLN A 149 44.46 33.97 -8.27
N GLU A 150 45.53 33.49 -8.92
CA GLU A 150 46.84 34.12 -8.86
C GLU A 150 46.75 35.51 -9.54
N GLU A 151 46.74 36.57 -8.73
CA GLU A 151 47.00 37.92 -9.17
C GLU A 151 48.46 38.02 -9.60
N ASP A 152 48.75 38.00 -10.91
CA ASP A 152 50.02 38.41 -11.48
C ASP A 152 50.11 39.94 -11.43
N ASP A 153 50.61 40.45 -10.30
CA ASP A 153 51.09 41.83 -10.19
C ASP A 153 52.53 41.90 -10.78
N PHE A 154 52.60 42.15 -12.08
CA PHE A 154 53.87 42.45 -12.73
C PHE A 154 53.97 43.94 -13.02
N GLY A 155 54.35 44.70 -11.98
CA GLY A 155 54.75 46.08 -12.12
C GLY A 155 56.05 46.24 -12.92
N MET A 156 55.98 46.91 -14.05
CA MET A 156 57.15 47.39 -14.76
C MET A 156 57.08 48.88 -14.91
N SER A 157 57.72 49.57 -13.94
CA SER A 157 58.18 50.92 -14.04
C SER A 157 59.42 50.99 -14.94
N LEU A 158 59.41 51.77 -15.99
CA LEU A 158 60.65 52.27 -16.62
C LEU A 158 60.47 53.71 -17.05
N SER A 159 61.26 54.55 -16.39
CA SER A 159 61.57 55.94 -16.68
C SER A 159 62.25 56.10 -18.04
N MET A 160 61.90 57.07 -18.80
CA MET A 160 62.72 58.22 -19.29
C MET A 160 61.86 59.14 -20.09
#